data_f5a3ee44bb0bf48beb5b83076112d35e
#
_entry.id   f5a3ee44bb0bf48beb5b83076112d35e
#
_cell.length_a   1.000
_cell.length_b   1.000
_cell.length_c   1.000
_cell.angle_alpha   90.00
_cell.angle_beta   90.00
_cell.angle_gamma   90.00
#
_symmetry.space_group_name_H-M   'P 1'
#
loop_
_entity.id
_entity.type
_entity.pdbx_description
1 polymer ?
#
loop_
_entity_poly.entity_id
_entity_poly.type
_entity_poly.pdbx_seq_one_letter_code
_entity_poly.pdbx_strand_id
1 'polypeptide(L)'
;MNVRERTVSWVDSEIYRPWLQNKSGFEFVHALSNGTLPNPPMFQLLGIRLVEVREGEVTAECETGEHLYNAACAVHGGVVATLIDTTTALAVRSCLPQGSRMTSVELKLNFLRSLSKDSGKIAAVGTVIHRGRRICVAEAKVYAQDRKLVAVGSASLALL
;
A
#
# COMPACT_ATOMS: atom_id res chain seq x y z
N MET A 1 -18.20 -0.97 -29.75
CA MET A 1 -17.28 -0.80 -28.58
C MET A 1 -17.07 -2.16 -27.96
N ASN A 2 -15.82 -2.55 -27.69
CA ASN A 2 -15.54 -3.79 -26.95
C ASN A 2 -15.62 -3.51 -25.45
N VAL A 3 -16.60 -4.09 -24.79
CA VAL A 3 -16.72 -4.04 -23.32
C VAL A 3 -15.75 -5.04 -22.73
N ARG A 4 -15.08 -4.65 -21.63
CA ARG A 4 -14.23 -5.53 -20.81
C ARG A 4 -14.76 -5.56 -19.41
N GLU A 5 -14.65 -6.72 -18.77
CA GLU A 5 -15.20 -6.96 -17.43
C GLU A 5 -14.09 -7.44 -16.49
N ARG A 6 -14.25 -7.10 -15.23
CA ARG A 6 -13.43 -7.60 -14.13
C ARG A 6 -14.32 -7.81 -12.91
N THR A 7 -14.32 -9.03 -12.37
CA THR A 7 -14.99 -9.34 -11.11
C THR A 7 -14.01 -9.18 -9.96
N VAL A 8 -14.43 -8.48 -8.90
CA VAL A 8 -13.66 -8.31 -7.66
C VAL A 8 -14.52 -8.76 -6.50
N SER A 9 -13.95 -9.57 -5.62
CA SER A 9 -14.60 -10.03 -4.40
C SER A 9 -13.74 -9.70 -3.18
N TRP A 10 -14.37 -9.50 -2.04
CA TRP A 10 -13.69 -9.23 -0.78
C TRP A 10 -14.47 -9.82 0.39
N VAL A 11 -13.79 -10.00 1.51
CA VAL A 11 -14.37 -10.46 2.77
C VAL A 11 -14.80 -9.25 3.59
N ASP A 12 -15.84 -9.40 4.42
CA ASP A 12 -16.30 -8.36 5.33
C ASP A 12 -15.14 -7.81 6.18
N SER A 13 -15.00 -6.49 6.18
CA SER A 13 -13.88 -5.79 6.84
C SER A 13 -13.91 -5.91 8.38
N GLU A 14 -15.01 -6.33 8.98
CA GLU A 14 -15.10 -6.54 10.44
C GLU A 14 -14.11 -7.60 10.94
N ILE A 15 -13.62 -8.51 10.09
CA ILE A 15 -12.60 -9.50 10.44
C ILE A 15 -11.27 -8.88 10.88
N TYR A 16 -10.96 -7.64 10.48
CA TYR A 16 -9.71 -6.97 10.88
C TYR A 16 -9.78 -6.40 12.29
N ARG A 17 -10.97 -6.13 12.82
CA ARG A 17 -11.16 -5.47 14.12
C ARG A 17 -10.49 -6.22 15.28
N PRO A 18 -10.68 -7.53 15.46
CA PRO A 18 -10.01 -8.29 16.52
C PRO A 18 -8.49 -8.27 16.40
N TRP A 19 -7.95 -8.28 15.17
CA TRP A 19 -6.52 -8.22 14.93
C TRP A 19 -5.95 -6.85 15.33
N LEU A 20 -6.63 -5.77 14.95
CA LEU A 20 -6.23 -4.40 15.30
C LEU A 20 -6.24 -4.14 16.80
N GLN A 21 -7.13 -4.81 17.55
CA GLN A 21 -7.28 -4.64 18.99
C GLN A 21 -6.32 -5.54 19.80
N ASN A 22 -6.10 -6.79 19.33
CA ASN A 22 -5.49 -7.84 20.12
C ASN A 22 -4.11 -8.28 19.64
N LYS A 23 -3.61 -7.71 18.53
CA LYS A 23 -2.31 -8.03 17.94
C LYS A 23 -1.43 -6.79 17.85
N SER A 24 -0.12 -7.00 17.92
CA SER A 24 0.84 -5.96 17.56
C SER A 24 0.69 -5.55 16.10
N GLY A 25 1.16 -4.36 15.76
CA GLY A 25 1.13 -3.91 14.37
C GLY A 25 1.92 -4.84 13.44
N PHE A 26 3.04 -5.37 13.91
CA PHE A 26 3.84 -6.33 13.14
C PHE A 26 3.06 -7.62 12.86
N GLU A 27 2.45 -8.24 13.89
CA GLU A 27 1.63 -9.45 13.70
C GLU A 27 0.48 -9.22 12.71
N PHE A 28 -0.18 -8.06 12.79
CA PHE A 28 -1.25 -7.69 11.87
C PHE A 28 -0.76 -7.59 10.42
N VAL A 29 0.31 -6.83 10.15
CA VAL A 29 0.84 -6.64 8.79
C VAL A 29 1.42 -7.95 8.25
N HIS A 30 2.08 -8.74 9.08
CA HIS A 30 2.60 -10.05 8.70
C HIS A 30 1.47 -11.04 8.36
N ALA A 31 0.35 -11.02 9.09
CA ALA A 31 -0.81 -11.85 8.80
C ALA A 31 -1.47 -11.52 7.44
N LEU A 32 -1.44 -10.24 7.04
CA LEU A 32 -1.86 -9.83 5.69
C LEU A 32 -0.90 -10.36 4.62
N SER A 33 0.41 -10.31 4.86
CA SER A 33 1.41 -10.71 3.86
C SER A 33 1.46 -12.22 3.63
N ASN A 34 1.24 -13.04 4.66
CA ASN A 34 1.29 -14.50 4.57
C ASN A 34 -0.08 -15.16 4.30
N GLY A 35 -1.15 -14.36 4.14
CA GLY A 35 -2.49 -14.85 3.83
C GLY A 35 -3.28 -15.42 5.02
N THR A 36 -2.75 -15.35 6.25
CA THR A 36 -3.50 -15.72 7.47
C THR A 36 -4.71 -14.80 7.65
N LEU A 37 -4.55 -13.54 7.28
CA LEU A 37 -5.62 -12.54 7.23
C LEU A 37 -5.87 -12.18 5.75
N PRO A 38 -7.12 -12.25 5.26
CA PRO A 38 -7.44 -11.87 3.88
C PRO A 38 -7.02 -10.44 3.57
N ASN A 39 -6.70 -10.17 2.30
CA ASN A 39 -6.37 -8.83 1.85
C ASN A 39 -7.57 -7.87 1.97
N PRO A 40 -7.35 -6.61 2.38
CA PRO A 40 -8.41 -5.60 2.44
C PRO A 40 -9.11 -5.38 1.08
N PRO A 41 -10.37 -4.91 1.08
CA PRO A 41 -11.13 -4.67 -0.16
C PRO A 41 -10.38 -3.81 -1.19
N MET A 42 -9.68 -2.76 -0.76
CA MET A 42 -8.90 -1.90 -1.65
C MET A 42 -7.72 -2.66 -2.31
N PHE A 43 -7.10 -3.60 -1.58
CA PHE A 43 -6.05 -4.43 -2.16
C PHE A 43 -6.60 -5.37 -3.23
N GLN A 44 -7.77 -5.97 -2.97
CA GLN A 44 -8.45 -6.81 -3.96
C GLN A 44 -8.83 -6.01 -5.21
N LEU A 45 -9.35 -4.79 -5.01
CA LEU A 45 -9.75 -3.91 -6.12
C LEU A 45 -8.57 -3.56 -7.03
N LEU A 46 -7.43 -3.24 -6.47
CA LEU A 46 -6.24 -2.82 -7.24
C LEU A 46 -5.27 -3.97 -7.54
N GLY A 47 -5.47 -5.15 -6.96
CA GLY A 47 -4.54 -6.29 -7.09
C GLY A 47 -3.24 -6.08 -6.32
N ILE A 48 -3.30 -5.35 -5.19
CA ILE A 48 -2.14 -5.12 -4.33
C ILE A 48 -1.86 -6.37 -3.49
N ARG A 49 -0.59 -6.73 -3.36
CA ARG A 49 -0.11 -7.81 -2.50
C ARG A 49 1.10 -7.34 -1.70
N LEU A 50 1.14 -7.68 -0.42
CA LEU A 50 2.35 -7.50 0.39
C LEU A 50 3.30 -8.66 0.08
N VAL A 51 4.55 -8.35 -0.23
CA VAL A 51 5.56 -9.35 -0.60
C VAL A 51 6.69 -9.46 0.42
N GLU A 52 6.97 -8.38 1.14
CA GLU A 52 7.96 -8.39 2.21
C GLU A 52 7.50 -7.48 3.35
N VAL A 53 7.65 -7.97 4.58
CA VAL A 53 7.30 -7.23 5.80
C VAL A 53 8.43 -7.38 6.81
N ARG A 54 9.02 -6.25 7.17
CA ARG A 54 9.94 -6.09 8.30
C ARG A 54 9.39 -5.00 9.22
N GLU A 55 9.83 -4.97 10.46
CA GLU A 55 9.48 -3.86 11.34
C GLU A 55 10.01 -2.54 10.77
N GLY A 56 9.12 -1.60 10.49
CA GLY A 56 9.45 -0.32 9.88
C GLY A 56 9.65 -0.32 8.36
N GLU A 57 9.53 -1.47 7.69
CA GLU A 57 9.65 -1.56 6.24
C GLU A 57 8.63 -2.54 5.66
N VAL A 58 7.92 -2.11 4.62
CA VAL A 58 6.92 -2.93 3.92
C VAL A 58 7.07 -2.76 2.42
N THR A 59 7.11 -3.88 1.71
CA THR A 59 7.05 -3.91 0.24
C THR A 59 5.72 -4.46 -0.22
N ALA A 60 5.07 -3.73 -1.14
CA ALA A 60 3.85 -4.17 -1.82
C ALA A 60 4.04 -4.13 -3.34
N GLU A 61 3.40 -5.06 -4.01
CA GLU A 61 3.37 -5.15 -5.48
C GLU A 61 1.94 -4.98 -6.01
N CYS A 62 1.85 -4.47 -7.23
CA CYS A 62 0.63 -4.40 -8.01
C CYS A 62 0.96 -4.68 -9.48
N GLU A 63 0.15 -5.54 -10.14
CA GLU A 63 0.25 -5.76 -11.59
C GLU A 63 -0.41 -4.62 -12.35
N THR A 64 0.28 -4.02 -13.31
CA THR A 64 -0.31 -2.98 -14.16
C THR A 64 -1.24 -3.59 -15.21
N GLY A 65 -2.31 -2.89 -15.52
CA GLY A 65 -3.29 -3.36 -16.48
C GLY A 65 -4.19 -2.22 -16.96
N GLU A 66 -4.89 -2.44 -18.07
CA GLU A 66 -5.78 -1.43 -18.68
C GLU A 66 -6.93 -1.01 -17.75
N HIS A 67 -7.36 -1.89 -16.84
CA HIS A 67 -8.39 -1.57 -15.84
C HIS A 67 -7.95 -0.50 -14.82
N LEU A 68 -6.67 -0.16 -14.79
CA LEU A 68 -6.08 0.89 -13.96
C LEU A 68 -5.83 2.20 -14.73
N TYR A 69 -6.28 2.30 -15.97
CA TYR A 69 -5.99 3.46 -16.82
C TYR A 69 -6.83 4.69 -16.46
N ASN A 70 -6.22 5.83 -16.71
CA ASN A 70 -6.89 7.12 -16.81
C ASN A 70 -7.34 7.39 -18.25
N ALA A 71 -7.98 8.53 -18.50
CA ALA A 71 -8.45 8.94 -19.82
C ALA A 71 -7.31 9.21 -20.84
N ALA A 72 -6.06 9.33 -20.38
CA ALA A 72 -4.87 9.47 -21.23
C ALA A 72 -4.22 8.12 -21.61
N CYS A 73 -4.91 7.01 -21.37
CA CYS A 73 -4.44 5.64 -21.65
C CYS A 73 -3.13 5.27 -20.92
N ALA A 74 -2.94 5.78 -19.73
CA ALA A 74 -1.83 5.45 -18.84
C ALA A 74 -2.37 5.00 -17.47
N VAL A 75 -1.59 4.24 -16.72
CA VAL A 75 -1.95 3.86 -15.34
C VAL A 75 -2.22 5.13 -14.53
N HIS A 76 -3.39 5.19 -13.90
CA HIS A 76 -3.83 6.33 -13.12
C HIS A 76 -2.88 6.59 -11.95
N GLY A 77 -2.48 7.84 -11.75
CA GLY A 77 -1.59 8.22 -10.64
C GLY A 77 -2.14 7.86 -9.26
N GLY A 78 -3.47 7.76 -9.13
CA GLY A 78 -4.13 7.29 -7.91
C GLY A 78 -3.73 5.87 -7.50
N VAL A 79 -3.39 4.99 -8.45
CA VAL A 79 -2.88 3.63 -8.14
C VAL A 79 -1.53 3.72 -7.44
N VAL A 80 -0.64 4.53 -7.98
CA VAL A 80 0.70 4.78 -7.40
C VAL A 80 0.58 5.48 -6.04
N ALA A 81 -0.34 6.45 -5.92
CA ALA A 81 -0.62 7.14 -4.66
C ALA A 81 -1.12 6.14 -3.59
N THR A 82 -2.02 5.23 -3.95
CA THR A 82 -2.52 4.18 -3.03
C THR A 82 -1.40 3.24 -2.58
N LEU A 83 -0.48 2.87 -3.48
CA LEU A 83 0.67 2.05 -3.13
C LEU A 83 1.59 2.76 -2.13
N ILE A 84 1.86 4.05 -2.34
CA ILE A 84 2.68 4.87 -1.43
C ILE A 84 1.99 5.00 -0.08
N ASP A 85 0.71 5.38 -0.03
CA ASP A 85 -0.05 5.49 1.22
C ASP A 85 -0.08 4.15 1.96
N THR A 86 -0.38 3.07 1.26
CA THR A 86 -0.43 1.71 1.81
C THR A 86 0.89 1.30 2.44
N THR A 87 2.00 1.43 1.71
CA THR A 87 3.30 0.95 2.20
C THR A 87 3.85 1.80 3.32
N THR A 88 3.67 3.12 3.27
CA THR A 88 4.04 4.02 4.37
C THR A 88 3.21 3.77 5.63
N ALA A 89 1.89 3.62 5.48
CA ALA A 89 1.00 3.34 6.60
C ALA A 89 1.29 1.98 7.24
N LEU A 90 1.51 0.93 6.44
CA LEU A 90 1.81 -0.39 6.97
C LEU A 90 3.23 -0.50 7.55
N ALA A 91 4.20 0.24 7.00
CA ALA A 91 5.53 0.35 7.61
C ALA A 91 5.45 0.97 9.02
N VAL A 92 4.72 2.08 9.18
CA VAL A 92 4.47 2.67 10.51
C VAL A 92 3.69 1.70 11.39
N ARG A 93 2.61 1.09 10.86
CA ARG A 93 1.82 0.11 11.61
C ARG A 93 2.68 -1.00 12.17
N SER A 94 3.61 -1.55 11.41
CA SER A 94 4.47 -2.67 11.83
C SER A 94 5.32 -2.35 13.07
N CYS A 95 5.58 -1.06 13.33
CA CYS A 95 6.32 -0.61 14.53
C CYS A 95 5.43 -0.37 15.75
N LEU A 96 4.11 -0.44 15.63
CA LEU A 96 3.22 -0.02 16.70
C LEU A 96 2.83 -1.18 17.63
N PRO A 97 2.71 -0.92 18.93
CA PRO A 97 2.23 -1.91 19.87
C PRO A 97 0.75 -2.25 19.65
N GLN A 98 0.31 -3.33 20.26
CA GLN A 98 -1.08 -3.76 20.29
C GLN A 98 -2.03 -2.62 20.67
N GLY A 99 -3.20 -2.58 20.03
CA GLY A 99 -4.27 -1.60 20.32
C GLY A 99 -4.01 -0.18 19.83
N SER A 100 -2.82 0.08 19.25
CA SER A 100 -2.54 1.42 18.69
C SER A 100 -3.46 1.75 17.53
N ARG A 101 -3.88 3.01 17.48
CA ARG A 101 -4.67 3.55 16.37
C ARG A 101 -3.85 4.61 15.64
N MET A 102 -4.02 4.69 14.34
CA MET A 102 -3.34 5.69 13.52
C MET A 102 -4.15 6.02 12.28
N THR A 103 -3.86 7.18 11.69
CA THR A 103 -4.40 7.60 10.40
C THR A 103 -3.39 8.43 9.63
N SER A 104 -3.39 8.31 8.30
CA SER A 104 -2.64 9.23 7.43
C SER A 104 -3.24 10.62 7.53
N VAL A 105 -2.41 11.65 7.73
CA VAL A 105 -2.84 13.07 7.81
C VAL A 105 -2.23 13.91 6.71
N GLU A 106 -1.21 13.40 6.04
CA GLU A 106 -0.59 14.05 4.89
C GLU A 106 0.03 12.99 4.01
N LEU A 107 -0.11 13.17 2.70
CA LEU A 107 0.53 12.37 1.67
C LEU A 107 1.05 13.30 0.58
N LYS A 108 2.35 13.31 0.37
CA LYS A 108 3.01 14.02 -0.73
C LYS A 108 3.70 13.02 -1.63
N LEU A 109 3.57 13.20 -2.94
CA LEU A 109 4.28 12.35 -3.89
C LEU A 109 4.67 13.11 -5.16
N ASN A 110 5.66 12.58 -5.86
CA ASN A 110 6.11 13.05 -7.17
C ASN A 110 6.14 11.87 -8.14
N PHE A 111 5.43 12.02 -9.25
CA PHE A 111 5.48 11.08 -10.36
C PHE A 111 6.68 11.40 -11.24
N LEU A 112 7.51 10.41 -11.50
CA LEU A 112 8.75 10.57 -12.26
C LEU A 112 8.66 9.94 -13.66
N ARG A 113 7.80 8.89 -13.80
CA ARG A 113 7.63 8.14 -15.05
C ARG A 113 6.18 7.71 -15.21
N SER A 114 5.71 7.74 -16.46
CA SER A 114 4.42 7.16 -16.84
C SER A 114 4.52 5.62 -16.84
N LEU A 115 3.40 4.98 -16.53
CA LEU A 115 3.23 3.53 -16.55
C LEU A 115 2.12 3.15 -17.54
N SER A 116 2.29 2.01 -18.20
CA SER A 116 1.29 1.38 -19.06
C SER A 116 0.99 -0.05 -18.59
N LYS A 117 0.04 -0.73 -19.23
CA LYS A 117 -0.22 -2.16 -19.02
C LYS A 117 1.02 -3.04 -19.26
N ASP A 118 1.93 -2.58 -20.13
CA ASP A 118 3.15 -3.30 -20.50
C ASP A 118 4.31 -3.04 -19.52
N SER A 119 4.09 -2.20 -18.51
CA SER A 119 5.08 -1.96 -17.45
C SER A 119 5.21 -3.13 -16.48
N GLY A 120 4.31 -4.12 -16.57
CA GLY A 120 4.34 -5.31 -15.73
C GLY A 120 4.05 -4.99 -14.26
N LYS A 121 4.75 -5.65 -13.36
CA LYS A 121 4.62 -5.39 -11.94
C LYS A 121 5.30 -4.08 -11.54
N ILE A 122 4.64 -3.35 -10.66
CA ILE A 122 5.24 -2.24 -9.93
C ILE A 122 5.35 -2.62 -8.47
N ALA A 123 6.45 -2.22 -7.83
CA ALA A 123 6.72 -2.49 -6.43
C ALA A 123 6.92 -1.19 -5.67
N ALA A 124 6.23 -1.02 -4.57
CA ALA A 124 6.41 0.09 -3.63
C ALA A 124 7.12 -0.41 -2.37
N VAL A 125 8.16 0.28 -1.96
CA VAL A 125 8.89 0.03 -0.70
C VAL A 125 8.65 1.22 0.21
N GLY A 126 7.94 1.01 1.31
CA GLY A 126 7.68 2.01 2.35
C GLY A 126 8.59 1.79 3.54
N THR A 127 9.22 2.85 4.04
CA THR A 127 10.18 2.80 5.16
C THR A 127 9.89 3.92 6.16
N VAL A 128 9.90 3.60 7.45
CA VAL A 128 9.73 4.58 8.51
C VAL A 128 10.99 5.45 8.64
N ILE A 129 10.80 6.77 8.55
CA ILE A 129 11.88 7.77 8.77
C ILE A 129 11.90 8.20 10.24
N HIS A 130 10.71 8.41 10.81
CA HIS A 130 10.59 8.92 12.17
C HIS A 130 9.39 8.26 12.88
N ARG A 131 9.63 7.76 14.08
CA ARG A 131 8.59 7.24 14.98
C ARG A 131 8.49 8.13 16.20
N GLY A 132 7.58 9.12 16.14
CA GLY A 132 7.27 10.00 17.26
C GLY A 132 6.14 9.45 18.14
N ARG A 133 5.86 10.15 19.23
CA ARG A 133 4.75 9.79 20.16
C ARG A 133 3.37 10.15 19.62
N ARG A 134 3.26 11.13 18.74
CA ARG A 134 2.01 11.62 18.16
C ARG A 134 2.00 11.56 16.63
N ILE A 135 3.15 11.79 16.01
CA ILE A 135 3.33 11.80 14.57
C ILE A 135 4.46 10.84 14.21
N CYS A 136 4.19 10.00 13.23
CA CYS A 136 5.21 9.22 12.54
C CYS A 136 5.36 9.74 11.11
N VAL A 137 6.55 9.61 10.55
CA VAL A 137 6.84 9.96 9.15
C VAL A 137 7.45 8.75 8.47
N ALA A 138 6.96 8.46 7.28
CA ALA A 138 7.51 7.41 6.43
C ALA A 138 7.67 7.92 5.00
N GLU A 139 8.60 7.32 4.27
CA GLU A 139 8.78 7.54 2.83
C GLU A 139 8.46 6.26 2.06
N ALA A 140 8.16 6.40 0.77
CA ALA A 140 8.07 5.28 -0.13
C ALA A 140 8.66 5.59 -1.50
N LYS A 141 9.22 4.55 -2.12
CA LYS A 141 9.72 4.56 -3.49
C LYS A 141 8.98 3.50 -4.30
N VAL A 142 8.53 3.87 -5.49
CA VAL A 142 7.85 2.95 -6.40
C VAL A 142 8.75 2.68 -7.59
N TYR A 143 8.93 1.40 -7.89
CA TYR A 143 9.77 0.91 -8.98
C TYR A 143 8.92 0.13 -9.98
N ALA A 144 9.25 0.26 -11.26
CA ALA A 144 8.74 -0.62 -12.30
C ALA A 144 9.49 -1.96 -12.29
N GLN A 145 9.01 -2.93 -13.05
CA GLN A 145 9.61 -4.28 -13.15
C GLN A 145 11.07 -4.24 -13.61
N ASP A 146 11.46 -3.29 -14.43
CA ASP A 146 12.84 -3.04 -14.88
C ASP A 146 13.70 -2.29 -13.84
N ARG A 147 13.22 -2.18 -12.59
CA ARG A 147 13.84 -1.46 -11.47
C ARG A 147 14.00 0.05 -11.65
N LYS A 148 13.39 0.65 -12.66
CA LYS A 148 13.38 2.10 -12.79
C LYS A 148 12.48 2.74 -11.76
N LEU A 149 12.94 3.82 -11.14
CA LEU A 149 12.17 4.60 -10.19
C LEU A 149 11.03 5.32 -10.91
N VAL A 150 9.80 5.07 -10.47
CA VAL A 150 8.54 5.57 -11.06
C VAL A 150 7.99 6.74 -10.28
N ALA A 151 8.04 6.65 -8.96
CA ALA A 151 7.54 7.69 -8.07
C ALA A 151 8.26 7.64 -6.73
N VAL A 152 8.23 8.76 -6.03
CA VAL A 152 8.67 8.89 -4.64
C VAL A 152 7.59 9.61 -3.86
N GLY A 153 7.47 9.33 -2.58
CA GLY A 153 6.54 10.03 -1.72
C GLY A 153 6.88 9.90 -0.25
N SER A 154 6.19 10.71 0.54
CA SER A 154 6.24 10.67 2.00
C SER A 154 4.85 10.83 2.58
N ALA A 155 4.64 10.28 3.76
CA ALA A 155 3.40 10.42 4.50
C ALA A 155 3.69 10.77 5.96
N SER A 156 2.81 11.61 6.52
CA SER A 156 2.73 11.85 7.95
C SER A 156 1.51 11.11 8.50
N LEU A 157 1.70 10.39 9.60
CA LEU A 157 0.65 9.58 10.23
C LEU A 157 0.48 10.02 11.68
N ALA A 158 -0.74 10.34 12.06
CA ALA A 158 -1.09 10.66 13.44
C ALA A 158 -1.42 9.38 14.22
N LEU A 159 -0.87 9.26 15.44
CA LEU A 159 -1.25 8.26 16.43
C LEU A 159 -2.42 8.81 17.26
N LEU A 160 -3.50 8.00 17.41
CA LEU A 160 -4.79 8.38 18.00
C LEU A 160 -5.00 7.71 19.35
#